data_18ab572e14a1019a52276db2c4710516
#
_entry.id   18ab572e14a1019a52276db2c4710516
#
_cell.length_a   1.000
_cell.length_b   1.000
_cell.length_c   1.000
_cell.angle_alpha   90.00
_cell.angle_beta   90.00
_cell.angle_gamma   90.00
#
_symmetry.space_group_name_H-M   'P 1'
#
loop_
_entity.id
_entity.type
_entity.pdbx_description
1 polymer ?
#
loop_
_entity_poly.entity_id
_entity_poly.type
_entity_poly.pdbx_seq_one_letter_code
_entity_poly.pdbx_strand_id
1 'polypeptide(L)'
;EENEELESIRVDLFITDFEQRDALERLGKTDIDLFFKRLLKFFTESLNNELYNKIDESNAAYRIAEYIEDNKERIEEVNLFFFSERVVSDKLTGFTRQELDGINIKYHLWDIGRFAKLKNSSKKKEPIEINFVEKYNSPLDCLKASLPTEKMESYLVVVPGTVLADLYNDYGARLLEQNVRSFLQAKGGVNRGIKKTIIDEPEYFFSYNNGITATAAQIETIKQDGILKIAKLVDLQIVNGGQTTASLARAKVKDGADLSKIFVQMKLSIINMDNIEADLIGRISQYANTQNKVNASDLSANHPYHVKLEELSRKI
;
A
#
# COMPACT_ATOMS: atom_id res chain seq x y z
N GLU A 1 31.95 9.13 -11.40
CA GLU A 1 31.30 7.82 -11.57
C GLU A 1 30.40 7.64 -10.35
N GLU A 2 29.12 8.02 -10.47
CA GLU A 2 28.10 7.75 -9.46
C GLU A 2 27.81 6.25 -9.51
N ASN A 3 28.18 5.52 -8.47
CA ASN A 3 27.69 4.18 -8.22
C ASN A 3 26.17 4.29 -7.98
N GLU A 4 25.35 4.06 -9.01
CA GLU A 4 23.95 3.71 -8.83
C GLU A 4 23.95 2.38 -8.07
N GLU A 5 23.67 2.40 -6.76
CA GLU A 5 23.30 1.20 -6.01
C GLU A 5 22.05 0.61 -6.68
N LEU A 6 22.24 -0.43 -7.46
CA LEU A 6 21.15 -1.16 -8.11
C LEU A 6 20.24 -1.72 -7.01
N GLU A 7 18.98 -1.28 -6.97
CA GLU A 7 18.00 -1.75 -5.97
C GLU A 7 17.89 -3.29 -6.02
N SER A 8 17.90 -3.93 -4.84
CA SER A 8 17.68 -5.38 -4.72
C SER A 8 16.29 -5.79 -5.21
N ILE A 9 16.19 -6.95 -5.84
CA ILE A 9 14.96 -7.47 -6.44
C ILE A 9 14.41 -8.61 -5.59
N ARG A 10 13.08 -8.57 -5.40
CA ARG A 10 12.30 -9.68 -4.90
C ARG A 10 11.45 -10.26 -6.03
N VAL A 11 11.48 -11.58 -6.18
CA VAL A 11 10.66 -12.32 -7.14
C VAL A 11 9.56 -13.07 -6.41
N ASP A 12 8.31 -12.89 -6.82
CA ASP A 12 7.15 -13.61 -6.30
C ASP A 12 6.61 -14.56 -7.38
N LEU A 13 6.68 -15.88 -7.16
CA LEU A 13 6.19 -16.91 -8.07
C LEU A 13 4.94 -17.59 -7.51
N PHE A 14 3.96 -17.83 -8.37
CA PHE A 14 2.65 -18.34 -7.98
C PHE A 14 2.32 -19.63 -8.73
N ILE A 15 1.74 -20.60 -8.00
CA ILE A 15 1.15 -21.80 -8.59
C ILE A 15 -0.20 -22.08 -7.92
N THR A 16 -1.17 -22.55 -8.70
CA THR A 16 -2.52 -22.83 -8.23
C THR A 16 -2.90 -24.29 -8.43
N ASP A 17 -3.69 -24.82 -7.50
CA ASP A 17 -4.37 -26.10 -7.57
C ASP A 17 -5.87 -25.82 -7.47
N PHE A 18 -6.52 -25.61 -8.63
CA PHE A 18 -7.92 -25.27 -8.74
C PHE A 18 -8.58 -26.05 -9.89
N GLU A 19 -9.51 -26.94 -9.55
CA GLU A 19 -10.21 -27.84 -10.48
C GLU A 19 -11.74 -27.73 -10.38
N GLN A 20 -12.27 -26.76 -9.61
CA GLN A 20 -13.71 -26.60 -9.32
C GLN A 20 -14.33 -27.88 -8.72
N ARG A 21 -13.71 -28.38 -7.65
CA ARG A 21 -14.17 -29.59 -6.97
C ARG A 21 -15.50 -29.36 -6.26
N ASP A 22 -16.43 -30.32 -6.40
CA ASP A 22 -17.75 -30.27 -5.77
C ASP A 22 -17.70 -30.49 -4.25
N ALA A 23 -16.62 -31.07 -3.73
CA ALA A 23 -16.41 -31.35 -2.32
C ALA A 23 -15.08 -30.85 -1.81
N LEU A 24 -15.03 -30.53 -0.52
CA LEU A 24 -13.83 -30.07 0.16
C LEU A 24 -12.87 -31.26 0.37
N GLU A 25 -11.80 -31.30 -0.39
CA GLU A 25 -10.77 -32.34 -0.30
C GLU A 25 -9.62 -31.92 0.62
N ARG A 26 -8.86 -32.91 1.09
CA ARG A 26 -7.66 -32.67 1.90
C ARG A 26 -6.42 -32.60 1.00
N LEU A 27 -5.59 -31.60 1.24
CA LEU A 27 -4.30 -31.44 0.61
C LEU A 27 -3.22 -32.16 1.42
N GLY A 28 -2.57 -33.15 0.81
CA GLY A 28 -1.50 -33.93 1.43
C GLY A 28 -0.14 -33.24 1.34
N LYS A 29 0.79 -33.64 2.24
CA LYS A 29 2.16 -33.11 2.23
C LYS A 29 2.87 -33.38 0.90
N THR A 30 2.69 -34.54 0.33
CA THR A 30 3.30 -34.94 -0.95
C THR A 30 2.91 -34.01 -2.10
N ASP A 31 1.63 -33.62 -2.15
CA ASP A 31 1.13 -32.71 -3.18
C ASP A 31 1.77 -31.31 -2.98
N ILE A 32 1.77 -30.83 -1.74
CA ILE A 32 2.36 -29.53 -1.40
C ILE A 32 3.84 -29.48 -1.78
N ASP A 33 4.60 -30.49 -1.41
CA ASP A 33 6.02 -30.61 -1.75
C ASP A 33 6.22 -30.65 -3.29
N LEU A 34 5.33 -31.31 -4.03
CA LEU A 34 5.38 -31.35 -5.48
C LEU A 34 5.18 -29.96 -6.11
N PHE A 35 4.18 -29.20 -5.65
CA PHE A 35 3.92 -27.87 -6.19
C PHE A 35 5.04 -26.89 -5.87
N PHE A 36 5.55 -26.87 -4.65
CA PHE A 36 6.71 -26.05 -4.31
C PHE A 36 7.97 -26.46 -5.06
N LYS A 37 8.20 -27.75 -5.25
CA LYS A 37 9.32 -28.27 -6.04
C LYS A 37 9.22 -27.80 -7.51
N ARG A 38 8.03 -27.73 -8.07
CA ARG A 38 7.82 -27.18 -9.44
C ARG A 38 8.20 -25.71 -9.53
N LEU A 39 7.75 -24.88 -8.57
CA LEU A 39 8.10 -23.47 -8.51
C LEU A 39 9.60 -23.26 -8.33
N LEU A 40 10.20 -23.97 -7.37
CA LEU A 40 11.63 -23.90 -7.12
C LEU A 40 12.44 -24.33 -8.33
N LYS A 41 12.03 -25.42 -8.99
CA LYS A 41 12.68 -25.91 -10.21
C LYS A 41 12.58 -24.87 -11.34
N PHE A 42 11.42 -24.24 -11.54
CA PHE A 42 11.25 -23.17 -12.51
C PHE A 42 12.24 -22.03 -12.25
N PHE A 43 12.32 -21.58 -11.00
CA PHE A 43 13.23 -20.50 -10.61
C PHE A 43 14.70 -20.87 -10.85
N THR A 44 15.13 -22.05 -10.40
CA THR A 44 16.54 -22.49 -10.53
C THR A 44 16.94 -22.72 -12.00
N GLU A 45 16.05 -23.25 -12.84
CA GLU A 45 16.31 -23.42 -14.26
C GLU A 45 16.35 -22.07 -15.00
N SER A 46 15.57 -21.09 -14.57
CA SER A 46 15.62 -19.73 -15.10
C SER A 46 16.95 -19.04 -14.76
N LEU A 47 17.47 -19.21 -13.53
CA LEU A 47 18.77 -18.66 -13.14
C LEU A 47 19.96 -19.23 -13.93
N ASN A 48 19.88 -20.47 -14.36
CA ASN A 48 20.99 -21.20 -15.00
C ASN A 48 20.97 -21.12 -16.54
N ASN A 49 20.17 -20.25 -17.15
CA ASN A 49 20.03 -20.01 -18.58
C ASN A 49 19.47 -21.21 -19.38
N GLU A 50 19.04 -22.27 -18.70
CA GLU A 50 18.57 -23.46 -19.41
C GLU A 50 17.10 -23.36 -19.81
N LEU A 51 16.27 -22.76 -18.98
CA LEU A 51 14.83 -22.70 -19.21
C LEU A 51 14.46 -21.67 -20.28
N TYR A 52 15.05 -20.50 -20.24
CA TYR A 52 14.91 -19.44 -21.23
C TYR A 52 15.14 -19.93 -22.67
N ASN A 53 16.17 -20.72 -22.89
CA ASN A 53 16.50 -21.28 -24.21
C ASN A 53 15.56 -22.43 -24.64
N LYS A 54 14.74 -22.98 -23.75
CA LYS A 54 13.89 -24.16 -23.99
C LYS A 54 12.39 -23.80 -24.10
N ILE A 55 12.01 -22.58 -23.79
CA ILE A 55 10.63 -22.11 -23.84
C ILE A 55 10.40 -21.27 -25.08
N ASP A 56 9.28 -21.50 -25.76
CA ASP A 56 8.84 -20.67 -26.88
C ASP A 56 8.52 -19.24 -26.42
N GLU A 57 8.91 -18.21 -27.19
CA GLU A 57 8.67 -16.80 -26.86
C GLU A 57 7.18 -16.45 -26.67
N SER A 58 6.28 -17.23 -27.27
CA SER A 58 4.83 -17.09 -27.09
C SER A 58 4.32 -17.59 -25.73
N ASN A 59 5.13 -18.36 -25.00
CA ASN A 59 4.77 -18.88 -23.69
C ASN A 59 4.82 -17.76 -22.64
N ALA A 60 3.76 -17.66 -21.82
CA ALA A 60 3.68 -16.65 -20.74
C ALA A 60 4.84 -16.73 -19.73
N ALA A 61 5.43 -17.93 -19.55
CA ALA A 61 6.58 -18.16 -18.67
C ALA A 61 7.91 -17.64 -19.24
N TYR A 62 7.99 -17.41 -20.56
CA TYR A 62 9.21 -16.95 -21.22
C TYR A 62 9.73 -15.64 -20.63
N ARG A 63 8.87 -14.63 -20.56
CA ARG A 63 9.26 -13.29 -20.07
C ARG A 63 9.72 -13.28 -18.62
N ILE A 64 9.15 -14.15 -17.80
CA ILE A 64 9.55 -14.23 -16.39
C ILE A 64 10.88 -14.98 -16.25
N ALA A 65 11.13 -15.99 -17.06
CA ALA A 65 12.40 -16.70 -17.10
C ALA A 65 13.54 -15.79 -17.57
N GLU A 66 13.31 -15.02 -18.65
CA GLU A 66 14.21 -14.00 -19.16
C GLU A 66 14.51 -12.94 -18.11
N TYR A 67 13.49 -12.40 -17.45
CA TYR A 67 13.65 -11.38 -16.39
C TYR A 67 14.47 -11.89 -15.22
N ILE A 68 14.26 -13.14 -14.79
CA ILE A 68 15.01 -13.75 -13.69
C ILE A 68 16.50 -13.87 -14.07
N GLU A 69 16.79 -14.29 -15.31
CA GLU A 69 18.15 -14.41 -15.79
C GLU A 69 18.86 -13.07 -15.88
N ASP A 70 18.23 -12.09 -16.51
CA ASP A 70 18.80 -10.75 -16.71
C ASP A 70 19.11 -10.03 -15.40
N ASN A 71 18.41 -10.41 -14.32
CA ASN A 71 18.53 -9.74 -13.02
C ASN A 71 19.11 -10.65 -11.93
N LYS A 72 19.67 -11.80 -12.25
CA LYS A 72 20.08 -12.82 -11.29
C LYS A 72 20.97 -12.30 -10.15
N GLU A 73 21.88 -11.38 -10.43
CA GLU A 73 22.82 -10.82 -9.44
C GLU A 73 22.15 -9.80 -8.48
N ARG A 74 20.93 -9.39 -8.79
CA ARG A 74 20.15 -8.43 -8.00
C ARG A 74 19.05 -9.08 -7.19
N ILE A 75 18.76 -10.36 -7.43
CA ILE A 75 17.69 -11.09 -6.74
C ILE A 75 18.21 -11.52 -5.37
N GLU A 76 17.62 -10.98 -4.30
CA GLU A 76 17.96 -11.32 -2.93
C GLU A 76 16.92 -12.22 -2.25
N GLU A 77 15.67 -12.18 -2.75
CA GLU A 77 14.56 -12.89 -2.14
C GLU A 77 13.62 -13.45 -3.19
N VAL A 78 13.18 -14.70 -2.99
CA VAL A 78 12.15 -15.34 -3.80
C VAL A 78 11.04 -15.87 -2.89
N ASN A 79 9.81 -15.47 -3.16
CA ASN A 79 8.63 -15.97 -2.49
C ASN A 79 7.88 -16.94 -3.41
N LEU A 80 7.69 -18.16 -2.96
CA LEU A 80 6.98 -19.21 -3.65
C LEU A 80 5.57 -19.33 -3.05
N PHE A 81 4.55 -18.94 -3.80
CA PHE A 81 3.16 -18.98 -3.37
C PHE A 81 2.42 -20.16 -3.99
N PHE A 82 1.86 -21.00 -3.15
CA PHE A 82 0.97 -22.08 -3.57
C PHE A 82 -0.44 -21.85 -3.05
N PHE A 83 -1.41 -21.76 -3.96
CA PHE A 83 -2.82 -21.57 -3.67
C PHE A 83 -3.60 -22.84 -4.00
N SER A 84 -4.44 -23.32 -3.06
CA SER A 84 -5.27 -24.50 -3.26
C SER A 84 -6.70 -24.28 -2.76
N GLU A 85 -7.67 -24.80 -3.50
CA GLU A 85 -9.07 -24.91 -3.03
C GLU A 85 -9.28 -26.06 -2.04
N ARG A 86 -8.29 -26.94 -1.86
CA ARG A 86 -8.30 -28.01 -0.86
C ARG A 86 -7.89 -27.48 0.51
N VAL A 87 -8.15 -28.25 1.57
CA VAL A 87 -7.81 -27.88 2.97
C VAL A 87 -6.57 -28.63 3.44
N VAL A 88 -5.63 -27.91 3.96
CA VAL A 88 -4.42 -28.49 4.57
C VAL A 88 -4.71 -28.98 5.98
N SER A 89 -4.14 -30.14 6.35
CA SER A 89 -4.23 -30.66 7.71
C SER A 89 -3.51 -29.73 8.70
N ASP A 90 -4.13 -29.43 9.85
CA ASP A 90 -3.60 -28.55 10.90
C ASP A 90 -2.23 -29.01 11.47
N LYS A 91 -1.79 -30.22 11.18
CA LYS A 91 -0.49 -30.78 11.60
C LYS A 91 0.68 -30.32 10.73
N LEU A 92 0.44 -29.66 9.62
CA LEU A 92 1.48 -29.11 8.74
C LEU A 92 1.86 -27.70 9.19
N THR A 93 2.78 -27.62 10.15
CA THR A 93 3.36 -26.38 10.65
C THR A 93 4.60 -26.04 9.84
N GLY A 94 4.46 -25.05 8.94
CA GLY A 94 5.56 -24.29 8.36
C GLY A 94 6.51 -25.03 7.41
N PHE A 95 6.93 -24.32 6.38
CA PHE A 95 8.07 -24.70 5.54
C PHE A 95 9.31 -23.99 6.06
N THR A 96 10.43 -24.70 6.11
CA THR A 96 11.71 -24.14 6.53
C THR A 96 12.20 -23.18 5.44
N ARG A 97 12.61 -21.99 5.83
CA ARG A 97 13.32 -21.07 4.93
C ARG A 97 14.57 -21.77 4.41
N GLN A 98 14.81 -21.61 3.12
CA GLN A 98 16.01 -22.13 2.46
C GLN A 98 16.81 -20.97 1.89
N GLU A 99 18.11 -21.14 1.81
CA GLU A 99 18.99 -20.24 1.09
C GLU A 99 19.58 -21.01 -0.10
N LEU A 100 19.55 -20.41 -1.27
CA LEU A 100 20.10 -20.96 -2.50
C LEU A 100 20.99 -19.89 -3.14
N ASP A 101 22.30 -20.15 -3.20
CA ASP A 101 23.28 -19.25 -3.82
C ASP A 101 23.19 -17.77 -3.32
N GLY A 102 22.96 -17.60 -2.01
CA GLY A 102 22.79 -16.28 -1.38
C GLY A 102 21.37 -15.71 -1.49
N ILE A 103 20.45 -16.39 -2.17
CA ILE A 103 19.06 -15.95 -2.36
C ILE A 103 18.17 -16.59 -1.29
N ASN A 104 17.39 -15.76 -0.57
CA ASN A 104 16.44 -16.22 0.44
C ASN A 104 15.16 -16.76 -0.20
N ILE A 105 14.87 -18.07 -0.01
CA ILE A 105 13.65 -18.70 -0.50
C ILE A 105 12.61 -18.81 0.63
N LYS A 106 11.43 -18.25 0.41
CA LYS A 106 10.30 -18.28 1.33
C LYS A 106 9.11 -19.02 0.71
N TYR A 107 8.45 -19.86 1.50
CA TYR A 107 7.31 -20.67 1.08
C TYR A 107 6.03 -20.15 1.70
N HIS A 108 5.01 -19.91 0.87
CA HIS A 108 3.71 -19.38 1.26
C HIS A 108 2.59 -20.30 0.78
N LEU A 109 1.98 -21.02 1.72
CA LEU A 109 0.86 -21.91 1.43
C LEU A 109 -0.46 -21.25 1.81
N TRP A 110 -1.37 -21.19 0.84
CA TRP A 110 -2.70 -20.62 0.98
C TRP A 110 -3.76 -21.62 0.56
N ASP A 111 -4.42 -22.24 1.52
CA ASP A 111 -5.55 -23.13 1.32
C ASP A 111 -6.89 -22.39 1.52
N ILE A 112 -7.99 -23.01 1.11
CA ILE A 112 -9.33 -22.41 1.25
C ILE A 112 -9.69 -22.12 2.72
N GLY A 113 -9.19 -22.94 3.66
CA GLY A 113 -9.40 -22.72 5.10
C GLY A 113 -8.69 -21.47 5.60
N ARG A 114 -7.47 -21.20 5.12
CA ARG A 114 -6.73 -19.97 5.44
C ARG A 114 -7.39 -18.74 4.81
N PHE A 115 -7.88 -18.85 3.59
CA PHE A 115 -8.67 -17.77 2.97
C PHE A 115 -9.97 -17.51 3.73
N ALA A 116 -10.69 -18.55 4.16
CA ALA A 116 -11.88 -18.40 4.98
C ALA A 116 -11.58 -17.76 6.34
N LYS A 117 -10.47 -18.17 7.00
CA LYS A 117 -10.00 -17.53 8.25
C LYS A 117 -9.63 -16.05 8.00
N LEU A 118 -8.94 -15.73 6.93
CA LEU A 118 -8.60 -14.36 6.56
C LEU A 118 -9.87 -13.51 6.31
N LYS A 119 -10.81 -14.03 5.54
CA LYS A 119 -12.12 -13.39 5.29
C LYS A 119 -12.93 -13.20 6.57
N ASN A 120 -12.93 -14.18 7.47
CA ASN A 120 -13.65 -14.12 8.74
C ASN A 120 -12.91 -13.28 9.78
N SER A 121 -11.57 -13.25 9.77
CA SER A 121 -10.77 -12.39 10.65
C SER A 121 -10.86 -10.92 10.25
N SER A 122 -11.09 -10.62 8.96
CA SER A 122 -11.37 -9.24 8.53
C SER A 122 -12.67 -8.67 9.10
N LYS A 123 -13.60 -9.54 9.56
CA LYS A 123 -14.81 -9.14 10.30
C LYS A 123 -14.56 -8.89 11.80
N LYS A 124 -13.41 -9.29 12.34
CA LYS A 124 -13.01 -9.10 13.75
C LYS A 124 -11.56 -8.65 13.84
N LYS A 125 -11.16 -7.64 13.03
CA LYS A 125 -9.91 -6.94 13.30
C LYS A 125 -10.11 -6.21 14.61
N GLU A 126 -9.18 -6.38 15.56
CA GLU A 126 -9.12 -5.48 16.68
C GLU A 126 -9.07 -4.05 16.14
N PRO A 127 -10.00 -3.17 16.55
CA PRO A 127 -10.03 -1.80 16.06
C PRO A 127 -8.70 -1.12 16.37
N ILE A 128 -8.20 -0.34 15.43
CA ILE A 128 -7.02 0.50 15.67
C ILE A 128 -7.47 1.67 16.54
N GLU A 129 -7.12 1.64 17.82
CA GLU A 129 -7.37 2.75 18.74
C GLU A 129 -6.13 3.64 18.83
N ILE A 130 -6.30 4.94 18.56
CA ILE A 130 -5.22 5.93 18.61
C ILE A 130 -5.65 7.04 19.55
N ASN A 131 -5.03 7.07 20.74
CA ASN A 131 -5.18 8.19 21.68
C ASN A 131 -3.99 9.15 21.47
N PHE A 132 -4.25 10.27 20.83
CA PHE A 132 -3.20 11.24 20.49
C PHE A 132 -2.66 11.96 21.72
N VAL A 133 -3.50 12.19 22.72
CA VAL A 133 -3.08 12.85 23.97
C VAL A 133 -2.12 11.96 24.74
N GLU A 134 -2.43 10.67 24.89
CA GLU A 134 -1.56 9.74 25.63
C GLU A 134 -0.26 9.44 24.86
N LYS A 135 -0.36 9.23 23.56
CA LYS A 135 0.77 8.78 22.76
C LYS A 135 1.73 9.89 22.34
N TYR A 136 1.20 11.08 22.06
CA TYR A 136 1.97 12.21 21.50
C TYR A 136 1.93 13.47 22.37
N ASN A 137 1.29 13.42 23.55
CA ASN A 137 1.04 14.56 24.45
C ASN A 137 0.39 15.76 23.74
N SER A 138 -0.26 15.55 22.62
CA SER A 138 -0.87 16.60 21.82
C SER A 138 -2.05 16.08 21.03
N PRO A 139 -3.26 16.62 21.21
CA PRO A 139 -4.38 16.35 20.33
C PRO A 139 -4.16 16.98 18.95
N LEU A 140 -4.86 16.50 17.91
CA LEU A 140 -4.75 17.03 16.57
C LEU A 140 -5.72 18.18 16.34
N ASP A 141 -5.24 19.28 15.76
CA ASP A 141 -6.08 20.41 15.36
C ASP A 141 -7.04 20.01 14.25
N CYS A 142 -8.31 20.34 14.38
CA CYS A 142 -9.32 20.02 13.37
C CYS A 142 -10.40 21.10 13.23
N LEU A 143 -11.00 21.10 12.04
CA LEU A 143 -12.19 21.88 11.72
C LEU A 143 -13.32 20.94 11.32
N LYS A 144 -14.42 20.93 12.07
CA LYS A 144 -15.61 20.16 11.72
C LYS A 144 -16.33 20.80 10.54
N ALA A 145 -16.58 20.03 9.48
CA ALA A 145 -17.36 20.49 8.33
C ALA A 145 -18.86 20.46 8.65
N SER A 146 -19.56 21.54 8.30
CA SER A 146 -21.02 21.59 8.39
C SER A 146 -21.64 20.92 7.15
N LEU A 147 -21.99 19.63 7.28
CA LEU A 147 -22.59 18.86 6.19
C LEU A 147 -24.12 18.78 6.37
N PRO A 148 -24.89 18.80 5.26
CA PRO A 148 -26.35 18.67 5.29
C PRO A 148 -26.80 17.20 5.46
N THR A 149 -26.10 16.41 6.27
CA THR A 149 -26.39 14.99 6.49
C THR A 149 -26.02 14.59 7.91
N GLU A 150 -26.87 13.77 8.52
CA GLU A 150 -26.61 13.14 9.82
C GLU A 150 -25.94 11.78 9.71
N LYS A 151 -25.77 11.27 8.47
CA LYS A 151 -25.19 9.94 8.23
C LYS A 151 -23.69 9.88 8.44
N MET A 152 -23.01 11.01 8.40
CA MET A 152 -21.56 11.09 8.38
C MET A 152 -21.11 12.44 8.96
N GLU A 153 -20.08 12.43 9.77
CA GLU A 153 -19.36 13.64 10.16
C GLU A 153 -18.04 13.72 9.39
N SER A 154 -17.64 14.92 9.01
CA SER A 154 -16.35 15.14 8.33
C SER A 154 -15.55 16.24 8.99
N TYR A 155 -14.23 16.07 8.95
CA TYR A 155 -13.27 16.98 9.55
C TYR A 155 -12.13 17.25 8.59
N LEU A 156 -11.62 18.48 8.59
CA LEU A 156 -10.32 18.82 8.08
C LEU A 156 -9.34 18.83 9.25
N VAL A 157 -8.27 18.07 9.10
CA VAL A 157 -7.29 17.84 10.18
C VAL A 157 -5.90 18.17 9.67
N VAL A 158 -5.08 18.79 10.50
CA VAL A 158 -3.65 18.97 10.26
C VAL A 158 -2.88 17.94 11.07
N VAL A 159 -2.22 17.00 10.37
CA VAL A 159 -1.48 15.90 11.01
C VAL A 159 0.02 16.18 10.90
N PRO A 160 0.77 16.22 12.03
CA PRO A 160 2.22 16.30 11.97
C PRO A 160 2.80 15.09 11.22
N GLY A 161 3.80 15.32 10.36
CA GLY A 161 4.46 14.26 9.58
C GLY A 161 5.07 13.16 10.45
N THR A 162 5.58 13.53 11.62
CA THR A 162 6.10 12.60 12.62
C THR A 162 5.03 11.63 13.11
N VAL A 163 3.83 12.14 13.43
CA VAL A 163 2.67 11.33 13.88
C VAL A 163 2.24 10.37 12.78
N LEU A 164 2.11 10.85 11.54
CA LEU A 164 1.68 10.02 10.43
C LEU A 164 2.69 8.90 10.11
N ALA A 165 3.99 9.22 10.19
CA ALA A 165 5.06 8.24 10.02
C ALA A 165 5.04 7.17 11.12
N ASP A 166 4.86 7.56 12.38
CA ASP A 166 4.79 6.62 13.50
C ASP A 166 3.58 5.70 13.42
N LEU A 167 2.41 6.24 13.08
CA LEU A 167 1.21 5.43 12.86
C LEU A 167 1.43 4.38 11.76
N TYR A 168 2.12 4.74 10.68
CA TYR A 168 2.43 3.77 9.64
C TYR A 168 3.46 2.72 10.09
N ASN A 169 4.45 3.10 10.89
CA ASN A 169 5.42 2.15 11.44
C ASN A 169 4.77 1.16 12.41
N ASP A 170 3.81 1.62 13.23
CA ASP A 170 3.15 0.79 14.24
C ASP A 170 2.10 -0.16 13.63
N TYR A 171 1.28 0.34 12.71
CA TYR A 171 0.14 -0.39 12.17
C TYR A 171 0.36 -0.93 10.76
N GLY A 172 1.35 -0.39 10.04
CA GLY A 172 1.74 -0.83 8.70
C GLY A 172 0.56 -0.85 7.72
N ALA A 173 0.45 -1.96 6.99
CA ALA A 173 -0.62 -2.17 6.04
C ALA A 173 -2.03 -2.18 6.66
N ARG A 174 -2.18 -2.36 7.98
CA ARG A 174 -3.49 -2.32 8.65
C ARG A 174 -4.11 -0.92 8.63
N LEU A 175 -3.26 0.13 8.62
CA LEU A 175 -3.69 1.53 8.53
C LEU A 175 -4.26 1.89 7.16
N LEU A 176 -3.92 1.10 6.12
CA LEU A 176 -4.32 1.36 4.75
C LEU A 176 -5.54 0.52 4.37
N GLU A 177 -6.49 1.13 3.70
CA GLU A 177 -7.59 0.41 3.06
C GLU A 177 -7.07 -0.54 1.98
N GLN A 178 -7.81 -1.63 1.71
CA GLN A 178 -7.35 -2.74 0.87
C GLN A 178 -6.99 -2.31 -0.57
N ASN A 179 -7.74 -1.39 -1.16
CA ASN A 179 -7.48 -0.89 -2.52
C ASN A 179 -6.22 -0.01 -2.58
N VAL A 180 -5.91 0.72 -1.50
CA VAL A 180 -4.69 1.54 -1.38
C VAL A 180 -3.45 0.66 -1.30
N ARG A 181 -3.53 -0.50 -0.66
CA ARG A 181 -2.43 -1.48 -0.56
C ARG A 181 -1.98 -1.98 -1.93
N SER A 182 -2.95 -2.31 -2.80
CA SER A 182 -2.68 -2.78 -4.16
C SER A 182 -1.98 -1.72 -5.02
N PHE A 183 -2.28 -0.44 -4.78
CA PHE A 183 -1.72 0.67 -5.55
C PHE A 183 -0.29 1.04 -5.12
N LEU A 184 0.10 0.79 -3.87
CA LEU A 184 1.46 1.08 -3.38
C LEU A 184 2.54 0.23 -4.05
N GLN A 185 2.18 -0.97 -4.52
CA GLN A 185 3.11 -1.87 -5.19
C GLN A 185 3.43 -1.46 -6.63
N ALA A 186 2.69 -0.51 -7.22
CA ALA A 186 2.70 -0.29 -8.67
C ALA A 186 3.54 0.89 -9.19
N LYS A 187 4.10 1.81 -8.36
CA LYS A 187 4.74 3.03 -8.90
C LYS A 187 5.96 3.57 -8.13
N GLY A 188 7.16 3.37 -8.67
CA GLY A 188 8.42 3.97 -8.18
C GLY A 188 8.63 5.48 -8.47
N GLY A 189 7.93 6.07 -9.47
CA GLY A 189 8.20 7.45 -9.92
C GLY A 189 7.67 8.56 -9.02
N VAL A 190 6.48 8.38 -8.41
CA VAL A 190 5.86 9.39 -7.53
C VAL A 190 6.63 9.54 -6.21
N ASN A 191 7.23 8.45 -5.73
CA ASN A 191 7.98 8.44 -4.49
C ASN A 191 9.22 9.35 -4.52
N ARG A 192 9.86 9.55 -5.68
CA ARG A 192 11.04 10.45 -5.82
C ARG A 192 10.67 11.92 -5.57
N GLY A 193 9.54 12.40 -6.09
CA GLY A 193 9.08 13.77 -5.86
C GLY A 193 8.75 14.04 -4.39
N ILE A 194 8.02 13.13 -3.76
CA ILE A 194 7.67 13.22 -2.33
C ILE A 194 8.93 13.20 -1.47
N LYS A 195 9.86 12.25 -1.74
CA LYS A 195 11.14 12.15 -1.01
C LYS A 195 11.97 13.42 -1.13
N LYS A 196 12.07 13.99 -2.34
CA LYS A 196 12.78 15.23 -2.56
C LYS A 196 12.23 16.37 -1.70
N THR A 197 10.91 16.56 -1.69
CA THR A 197 10.29 17.59 -0.84
C THR A 197 10.53 17.35 0.66
N ILE A 198 10.49 16.08 1.12
CA ILE A 198 10.76 15.76 2.53
C ILE A 198 12.18 16.18 2.95
N ILE A 199 13.17 16.00 2.08
CA ILE A 199 14.59 16.22 2.40
C ILE A 199 15.00 17.67 2.14
N ASP A 200 14.63 18.19 0.99
CA ASP A 200 15.17 19.48 0.50
C ASP A 200 14.31 20.67 0.92
N GLU A 201 12.98 20.51 1.00
CA GLU A 201 12.03 21.60 1.18
C GLU A 201 10.87 21.21 2.13
N PRO A 202 11.15 20.68 3.35
CA PRO A 202 10.12 20.14 4.26
C PRO A 202 9.05 21.15 4.66
N GLU A 203 9.37 22.44 4.75
CA GLU A 203 8.45 23.52 5.09
C GLU A 203 7.37 23.78 4.04
N TYR A 204 7.62 23.40 2.77
CA TYR A 204 6.64 23.51 1.69
C TYR A 204 5.79 22.24 1.48
N PHE A 205 6.05 21.18 2.25
CA PHE A 205 5.38 19.89 2.09
C PHE A 205 3.86 20.00 2.15
N PHE A 206 3.34 20.81 3.06
CA PHE A 206 1.90 21.05 3.21
C PHE A 206 1.27 21.65 1.96
N SER A 207 1.99 22.52 1.26
CA SER A 207 1.51 23.21 0.05
C SER A 207 1.68 22.36 -1.21
N TYR A 208 2.71 21.52 -1.27
CA TYR A 208 3.03 20.71 -2.46
C TYR A 208 2.29 19.36 -2.46
N ASN A 209 1.87 18.87 -1.29
CA ASN A 209 1.23 17.56 -1.16
C ASN A 209 -0.30 17.69 -1.13
N ASN A 210 -0.99 16.81 -1.87
CA ASN A 210 -2.45 16.79 -1.91
C ASN A 210 -3.11 16.28 -0.62
N GLY A 211 -2.31 15.95 0.40
CA GLY A 211 -2.80 15.41 1.66
C GLY A 211 -3.27 13.96 1.57
N ILE A 212 -4.04 13.56 2.57
CA ILE A 212 -4.60 12.22 2.68
C ILE A 212 -6.11 12.26 2.90
N THR A 213 -6.81 11.20 2.52
CA THR A 213 -8.21 10.97 2.87
C THR A 213 -8.28 9.75 3.78
N ALA A 214 -8.99 9.86 4.88
CA ALA A 214 -9.13 8.80 5.87
C ALA A 214 -10.57 8.66 6.35
N THR A 215 -10.90 7.47 6.86
CA THR A 215 -12.14 7.18 7.57
C THR A 215 -11.83 6.68 8.97
N ALA A 216 -12.75 6.86 9.91
CA ALA A 216 -12.70 6.25 11.23
C ALA A 216 -14.12 5.86 11.70
N ALA A 217 -14.21 4.86 12.58
CA ALA A 217 -15.49 4.41 13.12
C ALA A 217 -16.00 5.36 14.22
N GLN A 218 -15.08 5.89 15.05
CA GLN A 218 -15.43 6.78 16.16
C GLN A 218 -14.37 7.88 16.33
N ILE A 219 -14.80 9.01 16.91
CA ILE A 219 -13.97 10.15 17.22
C ILE A 219 -14.28 10.66 18.62
N GLU A 220 -13.24 10.97 19.39
CA GLU A 220 -13.35 11.75 20.61
C GLU A 220 -12.70 13.12 20.41
N THR A 221 -13.45 14.18 20.63
CA THR A 221 -12.98 15.55 20.47
C THR A 221 -12.96 16.29 21.80
N ILE A 222 -12.01 17.20 21.96
CA ILE A 222 -11.91 18.10 23.10
C ILE A 222 -11.86 19.56 22.60
N LYS A 223 -12.24 20.50 23.44
CA LYS A 223 -12.01 21.92 23.18
C LYS A 223 -10.85 22.40 24.06
N GLN A 224 -9.83 22.93 23.40
CA GLN A 224 -8.69 23.55 24.09
C GLN A 224 -8.47 24.94 23.48
N ASP A 225 -8.44 25.97 24.36
CA ASP A 225 -8.33 27.38 23.96
C ASP A 225 -9.36 27.83 22.92
N GLY A 226 -10.57 27.27 22.98
CA GLY A 226 -11.67 27.56 22.05
C GLY A 226 -11.58 26.80 20.73
N ILE A 227 -10.51 26.06 20.47
CA ILE A 227 -10.28 25.28 19.24
C ILE A 227 -10.71 23.84 19.44
N LEU A 228 -11.43 23.29 18.45
CA LEU A 228 -11.79 21.87 18.44
C LEU A 228 -10.57 21.03 18.04
N LYS A 229 -10.29 20.01 18.83
CA LYS A 229 -9.16 19.09 18.60
C LYS A 229 -9.60 17.64 18.74
N ILE A 230 -8.94 16.75 18.03
CA ILE A 230 -9.15 15.30 18.10
C ILE A 230 -8.24 14.72 19.18
N ALA A 231 -8.84 14.13 20.20
CA ALA A 231 -8.13 13.44 21.27
C ALA A 231 -7.89 11.96 20.93
N LYS A 232 -8.91 11.28 20.33
CA LYS A 232 -8.85 9.85 20.03
C LYS A 232 -9.61 9.53 18.74
N LEU A 233 -9.09 8.55 17.99
CA LEU A 233 -9.75 7.91 16.86
C LEU A 233 -9.81 6.40 17.07
N VAL A 234 -10.90 5.79 16.62
CA VAL A 234 -11.08 4.34 16.61
C VAL A 234 -11.27 3.88 15.17
N ASP A 235 -10.54 2.84 14.81
CA ASP A 235 -10.52 2.21 13.49
C ASP A 235 -10.18 3.18 12.34
N LEU A 236 -9.10 3.94 12.52
CA LEU A 236 -8.58 4.83 11.49
C LEU A 236 -8.09 4.03 10.29
N GLN A 237 -8.57 4.39 9.09
CA GLN A 237 -8.14 3.82 7.82
C GLN A 237 -7.84 4.91 6.79
N ILE A 238 -6.68 4.85 6.17
CA ILE A 238 -6.30 5.75 5.08
C ILE A 238 -6.81 5.17 3.77
N VAL A 239 -7.72 5.88 3.11
CA VAL A 239 -8.37 5.48 1.85
C VAL A 239 -7.74 6.15 0.62
N ASN A 240 -6.96 7.22 0.81
CA ASN A 240 -6.14 7.84 -0.22
C ASN A 240 -4.91 8.50 0.43
N GLY A 241 -3.78 8.58 -0.29
CA GLY A 241 -2.53 9.16 0.22
C GLY A 241 -1.60 8.15 0.89
N GLY A 242 -1.80 6.86 0.65
CA GLY A 242 -0.93 5.80 1.18
C GLY A 242 0.54 5.97 0.79
N GLN A 243 0.84 6.50 -0.41
CA GLN A 243 2.21 6.79 -0.85
C GLN A 243 2.86 7.90 0.00
N THR A 244 2.11 8.96 0.30
CA THR A 244 2.57 10.04 1.18
C THR A 244 2.94 9.47 2.56
N THR A 245 2.04 8.68 3.13
CA THR A 245 2.22 8.06 4.45
C THR A 245 3.42 7.12 4.49
N ALA A 246 3.54 6.22 3.52
CA ALA A 246 4.67 5.28 3.41
C ALA A 246 6.00 6.00 3.16
N SER A 247 6.01 7.08 2.36
CA SER A 247 7.23 7.86 2.08
C SER A 247 7.73 8.60 3.31
N LEU A 248 6.83 9.17 4.13
CA LEU A 248 7.19 9.81 5.40
C LEU A 248 7.79 8.79 6.38
N ALA A 249 7.16 7.63 6.53
CA ALA A 249 7.65 6.56 7.40
C ALA A 249 9.04 6.07 6.95
N ARG A 250 9.22 5.84 5.64
CA ARG A 250 10.50 5.43 5.07
C ARG A 250 11.59 6.49 5.27
N ALA A 251 11.28 7.76 4.99
CA ALA A 251 12.23 8.86 5.17
C ALA A 251 12.68 8.98 6.62
N LYS A 252 11.76 8.84 7.60
CA LYS A 252 12.10 8.84 9.02
C LYS A 252 13.04 7.70 9.41
N VAL A 253 12.71 6.46 8.98
CA VAL A 253 13.41 5.25 9.44
C VAL A 253 14.71 4.99 8.65
N LYS A 254 14.67 5.11 7.33
CA LYS A 254 15.82 4.78 6.46
C LYS A 254 16.75 5.97 6.23
N ASP A 255 16.18 7.15 6.00
CA ASP A 255 16.97 8.32 5.62
C ASP A 255 17.29 9.23 6.85
N GLY A 256 16.75 8.92 8.04
CA GLY A 256 16.93 9.74 9.25
C GLY A 256 16.39 11.18 9.12
N ALA A 257 15.40 11.37 8.22
CA ALA A 257 14.89 12.71 7.92
C ALA A 257 14.15 13.33 9.12
N ASP A 258 14.38 14.62 9.35
CA ASP A 258 13.64 15.40 10.33
C ASP A 258 12.28 15.80 9.77
N LEU A 259 11.21 15.23 10.34
CA LEU A 259 9.83 15.49 9.95
C LEU A 259 9.16 16.58 10.78
N SER A 260 9.89 17.28 11.68
CA SER A 260 9.31 18.26 12.62
C SER A 260 8.64 19.46 11.91
N LYS A 261 9.09 19.80 10.70
CA LYS A 261 8.52 20.87 9.87
C LYS A 261 7.45 20.41 8.89
N ILE A 262 7.17 19.10 8.85
CA ILE A 262 6.22 18.53 7.91
C ILE A 262 4.84 18.39 8.55
N PHE A 263 3.86 18.93 7.86
CA PHE A 263 2.44 18.77 8.18
C PHE A 263 1.69 18.25 6.96
N VAL A 264 0.66 17.43 7.20
CA VAL A 264 -0.16 16.82 6.14
C VAL A 264 -1.62 17.14 6.41
N GLN A 265 -2.31 17.68 5.41
CA GLN A 265 -3.75 17.84 5.50
C GLN A 265 -4.45 16.48 5.39
N MET A 266 -5.42 16.22 6.25
CA MET A 266 -6.23 15.01 6.22
C MET A 266 -7.71 15.36 6.17
N LYS A 267 -8.40 14.86 5.15
CA LYS A 267 -9.87 14.82 5.13
C LYS A 267 -10.31 13.56 5.84
N LEU A 268 -10.92 13.71 7.02
CA LEU A 268 -11.37 12.61 7.85
C LEU A 268 -12.90 12.52 7.81
N SER A 269 -13.45 11.35 7.52
CA SER A 269 -14.87 11.04 7.59
C SER A 269 -15.14 10.02 8.70
N ILE A 270 -16.03 10.34 9.61
CA ILE A 270 -16.47 9.44 10.68
C ILE A 270 -17.69 8.67 10.18
N ILE A 271 -17.58 7.36 10.14
CA ILE A 271 -18.56 6.44 9.58
C ILE A 271 -18.99 5.46 10.66
N ASN A 272 -20.16 5.69 11.25
CA ASN A 272 -20.71 4.73 12.21
C ASN A 272 -21.23 3.49 11.49
N MET A 273 -20.59 2.34 11.74
CA MET A 273 -20.85 1.06 11.05
C MET A 273 -22.24 0.47 11.34
N ASP A 274 -22.92 0.93 12.41
CA ASP A 274 -24.23 0.38 12.81
C ASP A 274 -25.39 0.84 11.90
N ASN A 275 -25.18 1.90 11.08
CA ASN A 275 -26.24 2.56 10.33
C ASN A 275 -25.97 2.73 8.82
N ILE A 276 -24.92 2.14 8.25
CA ILE A 276 -24.46 2.47 6.88
C ILE A 276 -24.33 1.24 5.99
N GLU A 277 -24.68 1.42 4.71
CA GLU A 277 -24.41 0.48 3.63
C GLU A 277 -22.94 0.03 3.67
N ALA A 278 -22.71 -1.27 3.72
CA ALA A 278 -21.39 -1.90 3.86
C ALA A 278 -20.36 -1.46 2.80
N ASP A 279 -20.80 -0.77 1.75
CA ASP A 279 -19.99 -0.32 0.60
C ASP A 279 -19.57 1.16 0.65
N LEU A 280 -19.98 1.95 1.66
CA LEU A 280 -19.68 3.39 1.68
C LEU A 280 -18.16 3.68 1.75
N ILE A 281 -17.43 2.91 2.55
CA ILE A 281 -15.96 3.05 2.65
C ILE A 281 -15.30 2.74 1.30
N GLY A 282 -15.76 1.67 0.62
CA GLY A 282 -15.30 1.33 -0.72
C GLY A 282 -15.54 2.45 -1.74
N ARG A 283 -16.74 3.06 -1.72
CA ARG A 283 -17.09 4.20 -2.59
C ARG A 283 -16.24 5.43 -2.27
N ILE A 284 -16.04 5.78 -1.02
CA ILE A 284 -15.16 6.90 -0.64
C ILE A 284 -13.74 6.66 -1.15
N SER A 285 -13.22 5.45 -0.98
CA SER A 285 -11.90 5.07 -1.49
C SER A 285 -11.84 5.18 -3.02
N GLN A 286 -12.82 4.62 -3.72
CA GLN A 286 -12.91 4.66 -5.18
C GLN A 286 -12.92 6.11 -5.69
N TYR A 287 -13.84 6.93 -5.22
CA TYR A 287 -13.95 8.32 -5.68
C TYR A 287 -12.76 9.18 -5.29
N ALA A 288 -12.17 8.97 -4.10
CA ALA A 288 -10.96 9.69 -3.71
C ALA A 288 -9.74 9.34 -4.59
N ASN A 289 -9.68 8.11 -5.13
CA ASN A 289 -8.57 7.65 -5.97
C ASN A 289 -8.78 7.86 -7.48
N THR A 290 -10.01 8.14 -7.93
CA THR A 290 -10.36 8.32 -9.36
C THR A 290 -10.41 9.79 -9.81
N GLN A 291 -10.02 10.74 -8.96
CA GLN A 291 -9.95 12.15 -9.34
C GLN A 291 -8.98 12.32 -10.51
N ASN A 292 -9.37 13.14 -11.50
CA ASN A 292 -8.61 13.35 -12.73
C ASN A 292 -7.17 13.79 -12.44
N LYS A 293 -6.23 13.08 -13.05
CA LYS A 293 -4.82 13.50 -13.05
C LYS A 293 -4.70 14.68 -14.01
N VAL A 294 -4.32 15.84 -13.49
CA VAL A 294 -3.83 16.96 -14.31
C VAL A 294 -2.49 16.51 -14.93
N ASN A 295 -2.42 16.46 -16.24
CA ASN A 295 -1.17 16.14 -16.94
C ASN A 295 -0.25 17.37 -16.96
N ALA A 296 1.08 17.15 -17.06
CA ALA A 296 2.03 18.25 -17.18
C ALA A 296 1.74 19.17 -18.39
N SER A 297 1.14 18.63 -19.46
CA SER A 297 0.64 19.39 -20.61
C SER A 297 -0.45 20.38 -20.25
N ASP A 298 -1.32 20.05 -19.28
CA ASP A 298 -2.42 20.93 -18.88
C ASP A 298 -1.92 22.15 -18.09
N LEU A 299 -0.79 21.97 -17.37
CA LEU A 299 -0.10 23.06 -16.66
C LEU A 299 0.67 23.99 -17.60
N SER A 300 1.03 23.52 -18.79
CA SER A 300 1.72 24.35 -19.79
C SER A 300 0.80 25.36 -20.49
N ALA A 301 -0.52 25.25 -20.35
CA ALA A 301 -1.50 26.19 -20.90
C ALA A 301 -1.27 27.64 -20.44
N ASN A 302 -0.73 27.83 -19.24
CA ASN A 302 -0.39 29.15 -18.69
C ASN A 302 1.02 29.63 -19.07
N HIS A 303 1.74 28.92 -19.94
CA HIS A 303 3.04 29.36 -20.42
C HIS A 303 2.88 30.67 -21.22
N PRO A 304 3.74 31.69 -21.02
CA PRO A 304 3.63 33.01 -21.68
C PRO A 304 3.44 32.93 -23.20
N TYR A 305 4.03 31.93 -23.83
CA TYR A 305 3.86 31.67 -25.27
C TYR A 305 2.41 31.31 -25.64
N HIS A 306 1.75 30.43 -24.88
CA HIS A 306 0.37 30.01 -25.15
C HIS A 306 -0.61 31.13 -24.84
N VAL A 307 -0.40 31.89 -23.77
CA VAL A 307 -1.19 33.07 -23.44
C VAL A 307 -1.11 34.11 -24.58
N LYS A 308 0.11 34.33 -25.10
CA LYS A 308 0.33 35.26 -26.22
C LYS A 308 -0.32 34.79 -27.51
N LEU A 309 -0.30 33.50 -27.79
CA LEU A 309 -0.93 32.88 -28.95
C LEU A 309 -2.46 33.02 -28.87
N GLU A 310 -3.04 32.83 -27.70
CA GLU A 310 -4.46 33.00 -27.44
C GLU A 310 -4.89 34.47 -27.63
N GLU A 311 -4.14 35.46 -27.09
CA GLU A 311 -4.40 36.88 -27.31
C GLU A 311 -4.37 37.25 -28.79
N LEU A 312 -3.45 36.68 -29.57
CA LEU A 312 -3.34 36.95 -31.01
C LEU A 312 -4.50 36.30 -31.77
N SER A 313 -4.91 35.10 -31.41
CA SER A 313 -6.01 34.38 -32.07
C SER A 313 -7.38 35.06 -31.87
N ARG A 314 -7.57 35.79 -30.76
CA ARG A 314 -8.79 36.53 -30.47
C ARG A 314 -8.87 37.90 -31.21
N LYS A 315 -7.80 38.32 -31.88
CA LYS A 315 -7.70 39.56 -32.62
C LYS A 315 -7.90 39.40 -34.14
N ILE A 316 -8.04 38.16 -34.60
CA ILE A 316 -8.37 37.78 -35.96
C ILE A 316 -9.87 37.44 -36.02
#